data_df13d938826024819f2cf64da63367f5
#
_entry.id   df13d938826024819f2cf64da63367f5
#
_cell.length_a   1.000
_cell.length_b   1.000
_cell.length_c   1.000
_cell.angle_alpha   90.00
_cell.angle_beta   90.00
_cell.angle_gamma   90.00
#
_symmetry.space_group_name_H-M   'P 1'
#
loop_
_entity.id
_entity.type
_entity.pdbx_description
1 polymer ?
#
loop_
_entity_poly.entity_id
_entity_poly.type
_entity_poly.pdbx_seq_one_letter_code
_entity_poly.pdbx_strand_id
1 'polypeptide(L)'
;MSITVSISHKLGKFDLDADFHIPDTGITALFGPSGSGKTSLINIIAGLETPRQGHIEISERVVFDHRQRINLPARKRRVGYVFQDARLFPHKTVSENLYFGARRNAQKLPREEQSAILEMLGILPLMGRRPAALSGGEKQRVSLGRALLSNPDILLLDEPLSALDHARKQEILPYFEWLRDHRKIPMLYVTHAIDEVARLADHMVVNDQGTTLASGSVFEMLGRTDLPPLAGRFDAGTVLSARIVSRDPKAEVSFLDCAGQRLVVPYLGRPTNPNVRLHIRARDVMIAKTAPTGISANNVIPVTITKISQENRDTVDISLCLGHDPDGRHQHDTANGQSVLHARITRWSAHRLKLGLGQKVFAVIKSVTVDGQVTDHAI
;
A
#
# COMPACT_ATOMS: atom_id res chain seq x y z
N MET A 1 2.89 -20.40 -1.21
CA MET A 1 1.67 -20.38 -0.35
C MET A 1 0.86 -19.18 -0.76
N SER A 2 -0.25 -19.36 -1.42
CA SER A 2 -1.06 -18.27 -1.96
C SER A 2 -2.42 -18.27 -1.26
N ILE A 3 -3.15 -17.17 -1.36
CA ILE A 3 -4.50 -17.05 -0.85
C ILE A 3 -5.42 -16.80 -2.02
N THR A 4 -6.41 -17.67 -2.18
CA THR A 4 -7.43 -17.54 -3.23
C THR A 4 -8.78 -17.27 -2.57
N VAL A 5 -9.45 -16.25 -3.07
CA VAL A 5 -10.80 -15.84 -2.63
C VAL A 5 -11.70 -15.76 -3.84
N SER A 6 -12.71 -16.61 -3.89
CA SER A 6 -13.74 -16.60 -4.92
C SER A 6 -15.09 -16.83 -4.24
N ILE A 7 -15.83 -15.76 -3.92
CA ILE A 7 -17.04 -15.82 -3.12
C ILE A 7 -18.15 -14.94 -3.66
N SER A 8 -19.39 -15.38 -3.44
CA SER A 8 -20.57 -14.55 -3.60
C SER A 8 -21.37 -14.54 -2.29
N HIS A 9 -21.78 -13.35 -1.85
CA HIS A 9 -22.52 -13.15 -0.61
C HIS A 9 -23.52 -12.01 -0.74
N LYS A 10 -24.58 -12.05 0.04
CA LYS A 10 -25.62 -11.01 0.03
C LYS A 10 -25.67 -10.28 1.36
N LEU A 11 -25.39 -9.00 1.35
CA LEU A 11 -25.41 -8.11 2.51
C LEU A 11 -26.66 -7.21 2.46
N GLY A 12 -27.79 -7.72 2.93
CA GLY A 12 -29.07 -7.00 2.80
C GLY A 12 -29.47 -6.79 1.34
N LYS A 13 -29.41 -5.53 0.85
CA LYS A 13 -29.68 -5.18 -0.56
C LYS A 13 -28.43 -5.17 -1.45
N PHE A 14 -27.28 -5.43 -0.88
CA PHE A 14 -25.99 -5.31 -1.52
C PHE A 14 -25.42 -6.70 -1.82
N ASP A 15 -25.03 -6.94 -3.05
CA ASP A 15 -24.40 -8.19 -3.48
C ASP A 15 -22.88 -8.02 -3.45
N LEU A 16 -22.18 -8.93 -2.77
CA LEU A 16 -20.72 -9.00 -2.71
C LEU A 16 -20.28 -10.16 -3.59
N ASP A 17 -19.50 -9.83 -4.63
CA ASP A 17 -18.92 -10.80 -5.56
C ASP A 17 -17.42 -10.50 -5.68
N ALA A 18 -16.60 -11.36 -5.08
CA ALA A 18 -15.17 -11.15 -5.00
C ALA A 18 -14.40 -12.36 -5.54
N ASP A 19 -13.52 -12.07 -6.51
CA ASP A 19 -12.64 -13.06 -7.12
C ASP A 19 -11.24 -12.45 -7.28
N PHE A 20 -10.29 -12.89 -6.43
CA PHE A 20 -8.91 -12.41 -6.48
C PHE A 20 -7.95 -13.38 -5.77
N HIS A 21 -6.69 -13.13 -6.07
CA HIS A 21 -5.57 -13.86 -5.51
C HIS A 21 -4.65 -12.92 -4.74
N ILE A 22 -4.16 -13.36 -3.59
CA ILE A 22 -3.18 -12.64 -2.76
C ILE A 22 -1.86 -13.41 -2.86
N PRO A 23 -0.75 -12.75 -3.26
CA PRO A 23 0.59 -13.35 -3.21
C PRO A 23 0.95 -13.87 -1.82
N ASP A 24 1.83 -14.83 -1.77
CA ASP A 24 2.26 -15.52 -0.54
C ASP A 24 3.16 -14.69 0.38
N THR A 25 3.58 -13.53 -0.06
CA THR A 25 4.38 -12.57 0.71
C THR A 25 3.97 -11.13 0.37
N GLY A 26 4.39 -10.20 1.21
CA GLY A 26 4.17 -8.78 0.98
C GLY A 26 2.76 -8.30 1.39
N ILE A 27 2.42 -7.10 0.97
CA ILE A 27 1.17 -6.44 1.30
C ILE A 27 0.28 -6.34 0.06
N THR A 28 -0.90 -6.93 0.12
CA THR A 28 -1.98 -6.71 -0.85
C THR A 28 -2.96 -5.68 -0.29
N ALA A 29 -3.11 -4.55 -0.96
CA ALA A 29 -4.11 -3.55 -0.60
C ALA A 29 -5.48 -3.94 -1.16
N LEU A 30 -6.50 -4.01 -0.31
CA LEU A 30 -7.90 -4.05 -0.72
C LEU A 30 -8.44 -2.62 -0.70
N PHE A 31 -8.57 -2.03 -1.88
CA PHE A 31 -8.88 -0.63 -2.07
C PHE A 31 -10.29 -0.44 -2.65
N GLY A 32 -10.97 0.61 -2.22
CA GLY A 32 -12.27 0.98 -2.74
C GLY A 32 -12.95 2.05 -1.89
N PRO A 33 -14.05 2.65 -2.34
CA PRO A 33 -14.79 3.64 -1.59
C PRO A 33 -15.39 3.06 -0.30
N SER A 34 -15.74 3.94 0.64
CA SER A 34 -16.46 3.52 1.85
C SER A 34 -17.78 2.86 1.45
N GLY A 35 -18.15 1.76 2.11
CA GLY A 35 -19.35 0.99 1.79
C GLY A 35 -19.21 0.00 0.63
N SER A 36 -18.04 -0.16 0.00
CA SER A 36 -17.85 -1.14 -1.09
C SER A 36 -17.73 -2.59 -0.63
N GLY A 37 -17.99 -2.91 0.65
CA GLY A 37 -18.01 -4.29 1.16
C GLY A 37 -16.66 -4.81 1.68
N LYS A 38 -15.60 -4.01 1.76
CA LYS A 38 -14.24 -4.43 2.17
C LYS A 38 -14.20 -5.08 3.55
N THR A 39 -14.84 -4.46 4.56
CA THR A 39 -14.91 -5.00 5.92
C THR A 39 -15.67 -6.32 5.96
N SER A 40 -16.75 -6.49 5.21
CA SER A 40 -17.45 -7.78 5.13
C SER A 40 -16.59 -8.84 4.46
N LEU A 41 -15.88 -8.47 3.41
CA LEU A 41 -14.97 -9.39 2.72
C LEU A 41 -13.86 -9.90 3.64
N ILE A 42 -13.23 -9.01 4.39
CA ILE A 42 -12.16 -9.38 5.34
C ILE A 42 -12.74 -10.21 6.51
N ASN A 43 -13.97 -9.93 6.97
CA ASN A 43 -14.68 -10.72 7.98
C ASN A 43 -15.00 -12.14 7.47
N ILE A 44 -15.39 -12.27 6.21
CA ILE A 44 -15.63 -13.57 5.57
C ILE A 44 -14.32 -14.37 5.50
N ILE A 45 -13.21 -13.77 5.09
CA ILE A 45 -11.89 -14.43 5.06
C ILE A 45 -11.47 -14.86 6.47
N ALA A 46 -11.72 -14.03 7.48
CA ALA A 46 -11.43 -14.33 8.87
C ALA A 46 -12.34 -15.44 9.46
N GLY A 47 -13.48 -15.75 8.82
CA GLY A 47 -14.48 -16.69 9.33
C GLY A 47 -15.37 -16.12 10.43
N LEU A 48 -15.50 -14.80 10.49
CA LEU A 48 -16.43 -14.08 11.35
C LEU A 48 -17.82 -13.96 10.70
N GLU A 49 -17.87 -14.07 9.37
CA GLU A 49 -19.07 -14.10 8.55
C GLU A 49 -18.98 -15.26 7.57
N THR A 50 -20.12 -15.87 7.23
CA THR A 50 -20.18 -17.04 6.32
C THR A 50 -20.72 -16.59 4.98
N PRO A 51 -19.97 -16.72 3.87
CA PRO A 51 -20.48 -16.37 2.56
C PRO A 51 -21.57 -17.36 2.10
N ARG A 52 -22.42 -16.89 1.19
CA ARG A 52 -23.51 -17.70 0.63
C ARG A 52 -22.97 -18.88 -0.20
N GLN A 53 -21.95 -18.62 -1.00
CA GLN A 53 -21.30 -19.62 -1.85
C GLN A 53 -19.86 -19.18 -2.19
N GLY A 54 -19.09 -20.14 -2.71
CA GLY A 54 -17.72 -19.88 -3.18
C GLY A 54 -16.70 -20.76 -2.53
N HIS A 55 -15.44 -20.30 -2.62
CA HIS A 55 -14.24 -21.01 -2.15
C HIS A 55 -13.25 -20.01 -1.56
N ILE A 56 -12.64 -20.37 -0.44
CA ILE A 56 -11.53 -19.64 0.18
C ILE A 56 -10.45 -20.62 0.58
N GLU A 57 -9.24 -20.38 0.09
CA GLU A 57 -8.05 -21.13 0.43
C GLU A 57 -6.99 -20.22 1.03
N ILE A 58 -6.37 -20.62 2.13
CA ILE A 58 -5.28 -19.91 2.81
C ILE A 58 -4.13 -20.89 2.99
N SER A 59 -2.97 -20.59 2.38
CA SER A 59 -1.75 -21.41 2.49
C SER A 59 -2.01 -22.89 2.17
N GLU A 60 -2.59 -23.14 0.98
CA GLU A 60 -2.91 -24.50 0.50
C GLU A 60 -3.96 -25.24 1.35
N ARG A 61 -4.63 -24.51 2.24
CA ARG A 61 -5.67 -25.07 3.09
C ARG A 61 -7.02 -24.45 2.79
N VAL A 62 -7.96 -25.28 2.36
CA VAL A 62 -9.35 -24.85 2.16
C VAL A 62 -9.98 -24.52 3.51
N VAL A 63 -10.38 -23.24 3.69
CA VAL A 63 -11.02 -22.77 4.92
C VAL A 63 -12.52 -22.57 4.75
N PHE A 64 -12.96 -22.38 3.51
CA PHE A 64 -14.36 -22.37 3.13
C PHE A 64 -14.53 -22.96 1.73
N ASP A 65 -15.50 -23.88 1.57
CA ASP A 65 -15.93 -24.37 0.27
C ASP A 65 -17.41 -24.77 0.36
N HIS A 66 -18.26 -24.08 -0.40
CA HIS A 66 -19.70 -24.33 -0.39
C HIS A 66 -20.04 -25.72 -0.94
N ARG A 67 -19.35 -26.16 -2.01
CA ARG A 67 -19.64 -27.43 -2.68
C ARG A 67 -19.22 -28.62 -1.81
N GLN A 68 -18.05 -28.50 -1.15
CA GLN A 68 -17.53 -29.53 -0.25
C GLN A 68 -18.09 -29.43 1.18
N ARG A 69 -18.95 -28.43 1.47
CA ARG A 69 -19.50 -28.14 2.79
C ARG A 69 -18.42 -27.91 3.86
N ILE A 70 -17.29 -27.30 3.48
CA ILE A 70 -16.22 -26.94 4.38
C ILE A 70 -16.48 -25.50 4.86
N ASN A 71 -16.52 -25.30 6.19
CA ASN A 71 -16.53 -23.97 6.81
C ASN A 71 -15.76 -24.03 8.13
N LEU A 72 -14.49 -23.68 8.09
CA LEU A 72 -13.67 -23.65 9.29
C LEU A 72 -14.01 -22.42 10.14
N PRO A 73 -14.28 -22.59 11.44
CA PRO A 73 -14.51 -21.46 12.34
C PRO A 73 -13.25 -20.59 12.47
N ALA A 74 -13.39 -19.29 12.73
CA ALA A 74 -12.30 -18.32 12.79
C ALA A 74 -11.07 -18.80 13.60
N ARG A 75 -11.31 -19.43 14.78
CA ARG A 75 -10.23 -19.96 15.63
C ARG A 75 -9.35 -21.04 14.97
N LYS A 76 -9.83 -21.66 13.90
CA LYS A 76 -9.10 -22.70 13.15
C LYS A 76 -8.47 -22.18 11.86
N ARG A 77 -8.73 -20.93 11.44
CA ARG A 77 -8.21 -20.37 10.18
C ARG A 77 -6.80 -19.81 10.28
N ARG A 78 -6.23 -19.73 11.49
CA ARG A 78 -4.88 -19.20 11.76
C ARG A 78 -4.65 -17.80 11.19
N VAL A 79 -5.63 -16.94 11.35
CA VAL A 79 -5.64 -15.55 10.87
C VAL A 79 -5.27 -14.61 12.01
N GLY A 80 -4.34 -13.70 11.76
CA GLY A 80 -4.10 -12.54 12.61
C GLY A 80 -4.98 -11.39 12.15
N TYR A 81 -5.87 -10.88 13.01
CA TYR A 81 -6.79 -9.81 12.64
C TYR A 81 -6.50 -8.54 13.46
N VAL A 82 -6.23 -7.45 12.77
CA VAL A 82 -6.13 -6.11 13.34
C VAL A 82 -7.36 -5.31 12.89
N PHE A 83 -8.25 -5.03 13.81
CA PHE A 83 -9.49 -4.29 13.57
C PHE A 83 -9.22 -2.79 13.49
N GLN A 84 -10.11 -2.05 12.86
CA GLN A 84 -10.10 -0.59 12.83
C GLN A 84 -10.05 0.00 14.24
N ASP A 85 -10.94 -0.46 15.15
CA ASP A 85 -10.79 -0.27 16.59
C ASP A 85 -9.90 -1.38 17.14
N ALA A 86 -8.84 -1.10 17.85
CA ALA A 86 -7.85 -2.07 18.31
C ALA A 86 -8.43 -3.31 19.05
N ARG A 87 -9.68 -3.22 19.55
CA ARG A 87 -10.44 -4.30 20.22
C ARG A 87 -9.60 -5.06 21.26
N LEU A 88 -8.86 -4.33 22.07
CA LEU A 88 -8.11 -4.92 23.18
C LEU A 88 -9.07 -5.34 24.29
N PHE A 89 -8.71 -6.40 25.02
CA PHE A 89 -9.45 -6.83 26.19
C PHE A 89 -9.25 -5.80 27.33
N PRO A 90 -10.29 -5.03 27.73
CA PRO A 90 -10.12 -3.89 28.61
C PRO A 90 -9.73 -4.29 30.04
N HIS A 91 -10.09 -5.50 30.47
CA HIS A 91 -9.80 -6.05 31.79
C HIS A 91 -8.41 -6.72 31.88
N LYS A 92 -7.68 -6.84 30.76
CA LYS A 92 -6.35 -7.45 30.68
C LYS A 92 -5.28 -6.40 30.53
N THR A 93 -4.07 -6.71 31.03
CA THR A 93 -2.88 -5.91 30.78
C THR A 93 -2.44 -6.03 29.31
N VAL A 94 -1.51 -5.19 28.88
CA VAL A 94 -0.88 -5.27 27.56
C VAL A 94 -0.24 -6.66 27.36
N SER A 95 0.52 -7.14 28.32
CA SER A 95 1.14 -8.46 28.27
C SER A 95 0.10 -9.58 28.09
N GLU A 96 -0.99 -9.56 28.85
CA GLU A 96 -2.05 -10.55 28.71
C GLU A 96 -2.80 -10.48 27.37
N ASN A 97 -2.96 -9.26 26.81
CA ASN A 97 -3.52 -9.05 25.47
C ASN A 97 -2.62 -9.66 24.41
N LEU A 98 -1.32 -9.35 24.44
CA LEU A 98 -0.33 -9.80 23.47
C LEU A 98 -0.26 -11.34 23.39
N TYR A 99 -0.18 -12.01 24.52
CA TYR A 99 -0.03 -13.46 24.58
C TYR A 99 -1.34 -14.23 24.54
N PHE A 100 -2.49 -13.57 24.42
CA PHE A 100 -3.79 -14.24 24.45
C PHE A 100 -3.96 -15.27 23.33
N GLY A 101 -3.59 -14.92 22.10
CA GLY A 101 -3.61 -15.84 20.93
C GLY A 101 -2.46 -16.83 20.95
N ALA A 102 -1.25 -16.35 21.26
CA ALA A 102 -0.03 -17.15 21.26
C ALA A 102 -0.10 -18.38 22.20
N ARG A 103 -0.78 -18.27 23.34
CA ARG A 103 -0.97 -19.38 24.30
C ARG A 103 -1.78 -20.54 23.72
N ARG A 104 -2.60 -20.29 22.69
CA ARG A 104 -3.50 -21.27 22.07
C ARG A 104 -2.96 -21.86 20.78
N ASN A 105 -1.90 -21.28 20.23
CA ASN A 105 -1.27 -21.81 19.03
C ASN A 105 -0.23 -22.88 19.39
N ALA A 106 -0.34 -24.04 18.73
CA ALA A 106 0.62 -25.12 18.89
C ALA A 106 2.01 -24.75 18.31
N GLN A 107 2.02 -23.94 17.25
CA GLN A 107 3.26 -23.45 16.62
C GLN A 107 3.59 -22.07 17.20
N LYS A 108 4.34 -22.07 18.28
CA LYS A 108 4.79 -20.82 18.91
C LYS A 108 5.94 -20.20 18.11
N LEU A 109 5.94 -18.88 18.03
CA LEU A 109 7.12 -18.16 17.55
C LEU A 109 8.33 -18.41 18.47
N PRO A 110 9.54 -18.51 17.92
CA PRO A 110 10.78 -18.50 18.71
C PRO A 110 10.84 -17.28 19.62
N ARG A 111 11.49 -17.40 20.79
CA ARG A 111 11.58 -16.29 21.76
C ARG A 111 12.28 -15.07 21.20
N GLU A 112 13.32 -15.28 20.40
CA GLU A 112 14.07 -14.22 19.72
C GLU A 112 13.15 -13.40 18.78
N GLU A 113 12.29 -14.07 18.02
CA GLU A 113 11.33 -13.41 17.14
C GLU A 113 10.23 -12.65 17.91
N GLN A 114 9.79 -13.21 19.05
CA GLN A 114 8.84 -12.52 19.93
C GLN A 114 9.46 -11.23 20.47
N SER A 115 10.71 -11.29 20.93
CA SER A 115 11.45 -10.11 21.44
C SER A 115 11.62 -9.07 20.35
N ALA A 116 12.04 -9.47 19.14
CA ALA A 116 12.19 -8.56 18.00
C ALA A 116 10.87 -7.83 17.64
N ILE A 117 9.72 -8.53 17.67
CA ILE A 117 8.41 -7.91 17.44
C ILE A 117 8.09 -6.89 18.54
N LEU A 118 8.33 -7.21 19.81
CA LEU A 118 8.02 -6.33 20.93
C LEU A 118 8.91 -5.08 20.96
N GLU A 119 10.18 -5.25 20.65
CA GLU A 119 11.16 -4.15 20.53
C GLU A 119 10.80 -3.25 19.33
N MET A 120 10.61 -3.83 18.14
CA MET A 120 10.21 -3.10 16.95
C MET A 120 8.95 -2.25 17.20
N LEU A 121 7.93 -2.80 17.87
CA LEU A 121 6.70 -2.08 18.17
C LEU A 121 6.81 -1.12 19.36
N GLY A 122 7.95 -1.10 20.07
CA GLY A 122 8.15 -0.25 21.25
C GLY A 122 7.15 -0.52 22.38
N ILE A 123 6.76 -1.79 22.56
CA ILE A 123 5.68 -2.16 23.50
C ILE A 123 6.22 -2.53 24.89
N LEU A 124 7.50 -2.85 25.00
CA LEU A 124 8.10 -3.31 26.27
C LEU A 124 7.79 -2.41 27.47
N PRO A 125 7.85 -1.05 27.39
CA PRO A 125 7.52 -0.17 28.52
C PRO A 125 6.03 -0.19 28.90
N LEU A 126 5.17 -0.76 28.06
CA LEU A 126 3.72 -0.74 28.21
C LEU A 126 3.15 -2.02 28.82
N MET A 127 3.95 -3.06 29.00
CA MET A 127 3.52 -4.43 29.31
C MET A 127 2.58 -4.54 30.52
N GLY A 128 2.82 -3.75 31.56
CA GLY A 128 2.00 -3.75 32.77
C GLY A 128 0.74 -2.88 32.70
N ARG A 129 0.61 -2.03 31.69
CA ARG A 129 -0.52 -1.09 31.56
C ARG A 129 -1.79 -1.81 31.10
N ARG A 130 -2.95 -1.19 31.35
CA ARG A 130 -4.25 -1.60 30.79
C ARG A 130 -4.63 -0.72 29.59
N PRO A 131 -5.49 -1.20 28.68
CA PRO A 131 -5.87 -0.46 27.48
C PRO A 131 -6.41 0.96 27.74
N ALA A 132 -7.05 1.19 28.86
CA ALA A 132 -7.56 2.53 29.24
C ALA A 132 -6.44 3.58 29.42
N ALA A 133 -5.22 3.15 29.76
CA ALA A 133 -4.07 4.02 29.96
C ALA A 133 -3.18 4.16 28.71
N LEU A 134 -3.65 3.72 27.54
CA LEU A 134 -2.91 3.76 26.28
C LEU A 134 -3.48 4.82 25.34
N SER A 135 -2.59 5.50 24.61
CA SER A 135 -2.96 6.33 23.47
C SER A 135 -3.53 5.49 22.32
N GLY A 136 -4.14 6.12 21.31
CA GLY A 136 -4.66 5.42 20.14
C GLY A 136 -3.56 4.65 19.38
N GLY A 137 -2.40 5.26 19.15
CA GLY A 137 -1.26 4.62 18.51
C GLY A 137 -0.68 3.46 19.32
N GLU A 138 -0.59 3.60 20.67
CA GLU A 138 -0.15 2.50 21.53
C GLU A 138 -1.13 1.32 21.48
N LYS A 139 -2.45 1.59 21.49
CA LYS A 139 -3.48 0.54 21.33
C LYS A 139 -3.33 -0.20 20.02
N GLN A 140 -3.05 0.54 18.93
CA GLN A 140 -2.88 -0.04 17.61
C GLN A 140 -1.63 -0.93 17.54
N ARG A 141 -0.50 -0.46 18.08
CA ARG A 141 0.74 -1.25 18.19
C ARG A 141 0.55 -2.53 18.99
N VAL A 142 -0.16 -2.45 20.12
CA VAL A 142 -0.51 -3.62 20.94
C VAL A 142 -1.42 -4.59 20.18
N SER A 143 -2.41 -4.09 19.43
CA SER A 143 -3.28 -4.92 18.58
C SER A 143 -2.49 -5.65 17.49
N LEU A 144 -1.58 -4.94 16.83
CA LEU A 144 -0.67 -5.53 15.83
C LEU A 144 0.24 -6.59 16.46
N GLY A 145 0.87 -6.29 17.60
CA GLY A 145 1.69 -7.24 18.35
C GLY A 145 0.92 -8.50 18.76
N ARG A 146 -0.33 -8.36 19.21
CA ARG A 146 -1.23 -9.49 19.54
C ARG A 146 -1.49 -10.38 18.31
N ALA A 147 -1.73 -9.77 17.16
CA ALA A 147 -1.97 -10.50 15.92
C ALA A 147 -0.70 -11.25 15.47
N LEU A 148 0.46 -10.59 15.48
CA LEU A 148 1.74 -11.18 15.06
C LEU A 148 2.21 -12.30 15.99
N LEU A 149 2.11 -12.11 17.32
CA LEU A 149 2.52 -13.13 18.31
C LEU A 149 1.63 -14.38 18.25
N SER A 150 0.46 -14.32 17.63
CA SER A 150 -0.35 -15.52 17.38
C SER A 150 0.21 -16.41 16.28
N ASN A 151 1.30 -16.03 15.59
CA ASN A 151 1.92 -16.73 14.47
C ASN A 151 0.91 -17.13 13.39
N PRO A 152 0.28 -16.14 12.71
CA PRO A 152 -0.76 -16.41 11.74
C PRO A 152 -0.20 -16.81 10.37
N ASP A 153 -1.02 -17.50 9.57
CA ASP A 153 -0.72 -17.81 8.17
C ASP A 153 -1.02 -16.61 7.24
N ILE A 154 -1.87 -15.67 7.68
CA ILE A 154 -2.18 -14.39 7.03
C ILE A 154 -2.46 -13.32 8.10
N LEU A 155 -2.07 -12.08 7.81
CA LEU A 155 -2.43 -10.91 8.61
C LEU A 155 -3.50 -10.10 7.87
N LEU A 156 -4.65 -9.92 8.51
CA LEU A 156 -5.77 -9.11 8.01
C LEU A 156 -5.81 -7.79 8.77
N LEU A 157 -5.75 -6.68 8.04
CA LEU A 157 -5.63 -5.31 8.55
C LEU A 157 -6.82 -4.48 8.04
N ASP A 158 -7.81 -4.23 8.89
CA ASP A 158 -9.01 -3.50 8.52
C ASP A 158 -8.90 -2.02 8.91
N GLU A 159 -8.56 -1.18 7.94
CA GLU A 159 -8.33 0.27 8.09
C GLU A 159 -7.48 0.62 9.33
N PRO A 160 -6.30 0.00 9.53
CA PRO A 160 -5.59 0.03 10.80
C PRO A 160 -5.07 1.42 11.19
N LEU A 161 -5.05 2.38 10.26
CA LEU A 161 -4.56 3.74 10.50
C LEU A 161 -5.65 4.81 10.40
N SER A 162 -6.90 4.46 10.09
CA SER A 162 -7.97 5.43 9.82
C SER A 162 -8.28 6.36 11.00
N ALA A 163 -8.16 5.86 12.24
CA ALA A 163 -8.44 6.61 13.45
C ALA A 163 -7.26 7.47 13.96
N LEU A 164 -6.14 7.51 13.22
CA LEU A 164 -4.92 8.20 13.63
C LEU A 164 -4.72 9.50 12.85
N ASP A 165 -4.22 10.52 13.53
CA ASP A 165 -3.74 11.74 12.90
C ASP A 165 -2.46 11.49 12.06
N HIS A 166 -2.09 12.46 11.24
CA HIS A 166 -0.96 12.31 10.31
C HIS A 166 0.36 11.99 11.02
N ALA A 167 0.67 12.63 12.13
CA ALA A 167 1.91 12.40 12.88
C ALA A 167 1.99 10.95 13.39
N ARG A 168 0.90 10.46 13.99
CA ARG A 168 0.82 9.08 14.49
C ARG A 168 0.84 8.02 13.38
N LYS A 169 0.26 8.34 12.20
CA LYS A 169 0.40 7.47 11.03
C LYS A 169 1.87 7.29 10.66
N GLN A 170 2.64 8.38 10.62
CA GLN A 170 4.08 8.32 10.30
C GLN A 170 4.90 7.50 11.31
N GLU A 171 4.46 7.41 12.58
CA GLU A 171 5.10 6.54 13.56
C GLU A 171 4.83 5.04 13.32
N ILE A 172 3.68 4.68 12.74
CA ILE A 172 3.25 3.28 12.60
C ILE A 172 3.60 2.70 11.21
N LEU A 173 3.56 3.51 10.16
CA LEU A 173 3.86 3.05 8.79
C LEU A 173 5.20 2.31 8.67
N PRO A 174 6.31 2.73 9.32
CA PRO A 174 7.58 2.00 9.28
C PRO A 174 7.51 0.56 9.81
N TYR A 175 6.58 0.27 10.73
CA TYR A 175 6.39 -1.10 11.23
C TYR A 175 5.79 -2.02 10.16
N PHE A 176 4.86 -1.51 9.34
CA PHE A 176 4.32 -2.27 8.22
C PHE A 176 5.35 -2.46 7.11
N GLU A 177 6.17 -1.44 6.82
CA GLU A 177 7.30 -1.55 5.89
C GLU A 177 8.29 -2.62 6.36
N TRP A 178 8.67 -2.57 7.63
CA TRP A 178 9.55 -3.57 8.22
C TRP A 178 8.96 -4.99 8.13
N LEU A 179 7.66 -5.14 8.44
CA LEU A 179 6.98 -6.44 8.33
C LEU A 179 6.98 -6.96 6.90
N ARG A 180 6.68 -6.10 5.92
CA ARG A 180 6.72 -6.45 4.50
C ARG A 180 8.10 -6.97 4.09
N ASP A 181 9.15 -6.30 4.52
CA ASP A 181 10.51 -6.54 4.05
C ASP A 181 11.18 -7.72 4.78
N HIS A 182 10.82 -7.99 6.04
CA HIS A 182 11.50 -8.98 6.88
C HIS A 182 10.65 -10.21 7.23
N ARG A 183 9.33 -10.15 7.04
CA ARG A 183 8.44 -11.26 7.38
C ARG A 183 7.76 -11.82 6.14
N LYS A 184 7.89 -13.13 5.92
CA LYS A 184 7.22 -13.84 4.82
C LYS A 184 5.78 -14.22 5.21
N ILE A 185 5.00 -13.25 5.68
CA ILE A 185 3.58 -13.42 6.01
C ILE A 185 2.78 -12.57 5.02
N PRO A 186 1.85 -13.15 4.25
CA PRO A 186 0.97 -12.36 3.40
C PRO A 186 0.08 -11.47 4.26
N MET A 187 -0.09 -10.24 3.82
CA MET A 187 -0.92 -9.24 4.51
C MET A 187 -2.00 -8.71 3.56
N LEU A 188 -3.26 -8.74 4.01
CA LEU A 188 -4.36 -8.06 3.33
C LEU A 188 -4.66 -6.76 4.08
N TYR A 189 -4.37 -5.64 3.45
CA TYR A 189 -4.48 -4.31 4.01
C TYR A 189 -5.67 -3.56 3.42
N VAL A 190 -6.74 -3.41 4.18
CA VAL A 190 -7.92 -2.65 3.77
C VAL A 190 -7.69 -1.17 4.02
N THR A 191 -7.83 -0.36 3.00
CA THR A 191 -7.76 1.10 3.10
C THR A 191 -8.51 1.79 1.96
N HIS A 192 -8.85 3.05 2.15
CA HIS A 192 -9.33 3.95 1.11
C HIS A 192 -8.34 5.10 0.82
N ALA A 193 -7.16 5.08 1.47
CA ALA A 193 -6.11 6.08 1.32
C ALA A 193 -5.06 5.63 0.31
N ILE A 194 -4.99 6.31 -0.83
CA ILE A 194 -4.04 5.99 -1.91
C ILE A 194 -2.58 6.14 -1.45
N ASP A 195 -2.28 7.13 -0.61
CA ASP A 195 -0.92 7.33 -0.09
C ASP A 195 -0.44 6.11 0.73
N GLU A 196 -1.34 5.47 1.50
CA GLU A 196 -1.02 4.25 2.24
C GLU A 196 -0.77 3.08 1.26
N VAL A 197 -1.61 2.94 0.23
CA VAL A 197 -1.45 1.91 -0.82
C VAL A 197 -0.11 2.09 -1.54
N ALA A 198 0.16 3.29 -2.03
CA ALA A 198 1.38 3.61 -2.76
C ALA A 198 2.64 3.29 -1.95
N ARG A 199 2.61 3.57 -0.65
CA ARG A 199 3.72 3.37 0.26
C ARG A 199 3.92 1.91 0.67
N LEU A 200 2.84 1.22 1.01
CA LEU A 200 2.93 -0.08 1.67
C LEU A 200 2.75 -1.26 0.72
N ALA A 201 1.84 -1.14 -0.27
CA ALA A 201 1.37 -2.30 -1.01
C ALA A 201 2.34 -2.75 -2.12
N ASP A 202 2.44 -4.04 -2.31
CA ASP A 202 3.11 -4.68 -3.46
C ASP A 202 2.08 -5.01 -4.54
N HIS A 203 0.89 -5.41 -4.10
CA HIS A 203 -0.24 -5.80 -4.93
C HIS A 203 -1.49 -5.03 -4.51
N MET A 204 -2.42 -4.83 -5.44
CA MET A 204 -3.65 -4.09 -5.20
C MET A 204 -4.84 -4.81 -5.79
N VAL A 205 -5.91 -4.91 -5.01
CA VAL A 205 -7.23 -5.36 -5.43
C VAL A 205 -8.17 -4.16 -5.34
N VAL A 206 -8.79 -3.79 -6.44
CA VAL A 206 -9.75 -2.68 -6.50
C VAL A 206 -11.17 -3.23 -6.43
N ASN A 207 -11.89 -2.80 -5.41
CA ASN A 207 -13.27 -3.21 -5.15
C ASN A 207 -14.22 -2.01 -5.26
N ASP A 208 -15.32 -2.18 -5.98
CA ASP A 208 -16.38 -1.18 -6.07
C ASP A 208 -17.75 -1.84 -6.03
N GLN A 209 -18.68 -1.24 -5.27
CA GLN A 209 -20.05 -1.71 -5.12
C GLN A 209 -20.17 -3.24 -4.90
N GLY A 210 -19.25 -3.82 -4.14
CA GLY A 210 -19.23 -5.25 -3.84
C GLY A 210 -18.51 -6.14 -4.85
N THR A 211 -18.09 -5.60 -5.97
CA THR A 211 -17.45 -6.38 -7.03
C THR A 211 -15.95 -6.09 -7.11
N THR A 212 -15.15 -7.13 -7.27
CA THR A 212 -13.72 -6.98 -7.60
C THR A 212 -13.59 -6.56 -9.07
N LEU A 213 -13.14 -5.32 -9.30
CA LEU A 213 -12.99 -4.76 -10.65
C LEU A 213 -11.67 -5.16 -11.31
N ALA A 214 -10.60 -5.18 -10.54
CA ALA A 214 -9.27 -5.47 -11.03
C ALA A 214 -8.32 -5.85 -9.89
N SER A 215 -7.25 -6.58 -10.23
CA SER A 215 -6.20 -7.00 -9.34
C SER A 215 -4.88 -7.02 -10.10
N GLY A 216 -3.78 -6.56 -9.48
CA GLY A 216 -2.47 -6.51 -10.12
C GLY A 216 -1.41 -5.85 -9.24
N SER A 217 -0.23 -5.65 -9.81
CA SER A 217 0.85 -4.91 -9.14
C SER A 217 0.42 -3.48 -8.80
N VAL A 218 0.84 -2.97 -7.64
CA VAL A 218 0.54 -1.59 -7.23
C VAL A 218 1.02 -0.57 -8.26
N PHE A 219 2.16 -0.84 -8.90
CA PHE A 219 2.73 0.04 -9.93
C PHE A 219 1.80 0.16 -11.15
N GLU A 220 1.22 -0.97 -11.59
CA GLU A 220 0.28 -1.01 -12.70
C GLU A 220 -1.08 -0.42 -12.32
N MET A 221 -1.61 -0.82 -11.16
CA MET A 221 -2.96 -0.48 -10.75
C MET A 221 -3.15 1.01 -10.46
N LEU A 222 -2.17 1.68 -9.84
CA LEU A 222 -2.25 3.12 -9.56
C LEU A 222 -2.17 3.98 -10.82
N GLY A 223 -1.62 3.45 -11.92
CA GLY A 223 -1.62 4.09 -13.24
C GLY A 223 -2.93 3.94 -14.02
N ARG A 224 -3.87 3.11 -13.54
CA ARG A 224 -5.15 2.86 -14.25
C ARG A 224 -6.16 3.96 -13.97
N THR A 225 -6.46 4.75 -14.99
CA THR A 225 -7.47 5.83 -14.95
C THR A 225 -8.88 5.36 -15.30
N ASP A 226 -8.99 4.15 -15.88
CA ASP A 226 -10.24 3.52 -16.30
C ASP A 226 -11.06 2.90 -15.13
N LEU A 227 -10.46 2.78 -13.95
CA LEU A 227 -11.13 2.22 -12.78
C LEU A 227 -11.86 3.32 -11.98
N PRO A 228 -13.21 3.27 -11.81
CA PRO A 228 -13.97 4.31 -11.14
C PRO A 228 -13.46 4.69 -9.74
N PRO A 229 -13.04 3.75 -8.87
CA PRO A 229 -12.48 4.10 -7.57
C PRO A 229 -11.17 4.87 -7.62
N LEU A 230 -10.43 4.80 -8.72
CA LEU A 230 -9.17 5.50 -8.96
C LEU A 230 -9.36 6.73 -9.85
N ALA A 231 -10.36 6.69 -10.74
CA ALA A 231 -10.66 7.77 -11.67
C ALA A 231 -11.02 9.07 -10.93
N GLY A 232 -10.46 10.18 -11.38
CA GLY A 232 -10.77 11.50 -10.82
C GLY A 232 -10.22 11.78 -9.41
N ARG A 233 -9.57 10.84 -8.73
CA ARG A 233 -8.99 11.10 -7.41
C ARG A 233 -7.79 12.04 -7.51
N PHE A 234 -7.78 13.07 -6.67
CA PHE A 234 -6.69 14.06 -6.60
C PHE A 234 -5.34 13.43 -6.23
N ASP A 235 -5.35 12.29 -5.56
CA ASP A 235 -4.17 11.60 -5.05
C ASP A 235 -3.69 10.46 -5.98
N ALA A 236 -4.38 10.24 -7.12
CA ALA A 236 -3.88 9.32 -8.14
C ALA A 236 -2.51 9.79 -8.65
N GLY A 237 -1.60 8.86 -8.83
CA GLY A 237 -0.23 9.18 -9.19
C GLY A 237 0.52 7.96 -9.71
N THR A 238 1.82 8.06 -9.72
CA THR A 238 2.70 6.99 -10.14
C THR A 238 3.57 6.55 -8.98
N VAL A 239 3.73 5.25 -8.78
CA VAL A 239 4.77 4.67 -7.95
C VAL A 239 5.92 4.24 -8.86
N LEU A 240 7.13 4.71 -8.56
CA LEU A 240 8.34 4.38 -9.29
C LEU A 240 9.36 3.73 -8.35
N SER A 241 10.14 2.81 -8.87
CA SER A 241 11.32 2.29 -8.17
C SER A 241 12.53 3.14 -8.53
N ALA A 242 13.28 3.55 -7.52
CA ALA A 242 14.52 4.31 -7.70
C ALA A 242 15.62 3.78 -6.79
N ARG A 243 16.87 3.99 -7.22
CA ARG A 243 18.06 3.60 -6.45
C ARG A 243 18.77 4.83 -5.90
N ILE A 244 19.14 4.80 -4.64
CA ILE A 244 19.96 5.86 -4.03
C ILE A 244 21.37 5.78 -4.60
N VAL A 245 21.80 6.87 -5.26
CA VAL A 245 23.12 7.00 -5.87
C VAL A 245 24.08 7.71 -4.91
N SER A 246 23.66 8.83 -4.33
CA SER A 246 24.47 9.60 -3.42
C SER A 246 23.63 10.43 -2.46
N ARG A 247 24.25 10.94 -1.41
CA ARG A 247 23.61 11.79 -0.40
C ARG A 247 24.48 13.00 -0.12
N ASP A 248 23.85 14.13 0.10
CA ASP A 248 24.52 15.33 0.58
C ASP A 248 23.87 15.79 1.90
N PRO A 249 24.46 15.42 3.05
CA PRO A 249 23.94 15.83 4.35
C PRO A 249 24.00 17.34 4.58
N LYS A 250 24.91 18.07 3.91
CA LYS A 250 25.03 19.54 4.07
C LYS A 250 23.91 20.27 3.33
N ALA A 251 23.55 19.77 2.15
CA ALA A 251 22.46 20.30 1.37
C ALA A 251 21.10 19.69 1.77
N GLU A 252 21.09 18.73 2.73
CA GLU A 252 19.89 18.00 3.19
C GLU A 252 19.12 17.31 2.05
N VAL A 253 19.84 16.76 1.07
CA VAL A 253 19.26 16.07 -0.09
C VAL A 253 19.88 14.72 -0.35
N SER A 254 19.12 13.86 -1.02
CA SER A 254 19.57 12.60 -1.60
C SER A 254 19.33 12.59 -3.11
N PHE A 255 20.25 11.96 -3.82
CA PHE A 255 20.19 11.81 -5.27
C PHE A 255 19.83 10.36 -5.60
N LEU A 256 18.81 10.22 -6.42
CA LEU A 256 18.29 8.93 -6.84
C LEU A 256 18.45 8.75 -8.33
N ASP A 257 18.64 7.52 -8.76
CA ASP A 257 18.48 7.10 -10.16
C ASP A 257 17.12 6.41 -10.33
N CYS A 258 16.34 6.90 -11.27
CA CYS A 258 15.04 6.35 -11.63
C CYS A 258 14.98 6.20 -13.15
N ALA A 259 15.09 4.97 -13.64
CA ALA A 259 15.11 4.68 -15.08
C ALA A 259 16.15 5.53 -15.87
N GLY A 260 17.35 5.70 -15.32
CA GLY A 260 18.42 6.51 -15.91
C GLY A 260 18.25 8.02 -15.74
N GLN A 261 17.21 8.47 -15.04
CA GLN A 261 16.96 9.88 -14.72
C GLN A 261 17.36 10.19 -13.29
N ARG A 262 18.10 11.26 -13.09
CA ARG A 262 18.50 11.74 -11.76
C ARG A 262 17.38 12.52 -11.12
N LEU A 263 16.97 12.09 -9.92
CA LEU A 263 16.01 12.76 -9.07
C LEU A 263 16.67 13.26 -7.78
N VAL A 264 16.20 14.42 -7.31
CA VAL A 264 16.61 15.04 -6.05
C VAL A 264 15.43 14.97 -5.08
N VAL A 265 15.65 14.40 -3.92
CA VAL A 265 14.64 14.26 -2.87
C VAL A 265 15.20 14.77 -1.53
N PRO A 266 14.37 15.05 -0.52
CA PRO A 266 14.84 15.33 0.83
C PRO A 266 15.81 14.25 1.31
N TYR A 267 16.70 14.62 2.23
CA TYR A 267 17.71 13.71 2.75
C TYR A 267 17.09 12.43 3.30
N LEU A 268 17.54 11.32 2.76
CA LEU A 268 17.18 10.00 3.23
C LEU A 268 18.32 9.51 4.11
N GLY A 269 18.09 9.21 5.37
CA GLY A 269 19.05 8.66 6.31
C GLY A 269 19.83 7.46 5.72
N ARG A 270 20.17 6.48 6.49
CA ARG A 270 20.80 5.24 6.00
C ARG A 270 19.76 4.12 5.91
N PRO A 271 18.95 4.04 4.83
CA PRO A 271 18.06 2.90 4.67
C PRO A 271 18.87 1.63 4.48
N THR A 272 18.34 0.54 5.00
CA THR A 272 18.93 -0.80 4.85
C THR A 272 18.91 -1.28 3.40
N ASN A 273 17.97 -0.78 2.59
CA ASN A 273 17.84 -1.08 1.16
C ASN A 273 18.18 0.16 0.31
N PRO A 274 19.12 0.07 -0.66
CA PRO A 274 19.40 1.17 -1.57
C PRO A 274 18.26 1.47 -2.54
N ASN A 275 17.34 0.54 -2.75
CA ASN A 275 16.17 0.74 -3.58
C ASN A 275 15.03 1.31 -2.75
N VAL A 276 14.44 2.39 -3.24
CA VAL A 276 13.33 3.10 -2.59
C VAL A 276 12.16 3.23 -3.56
N ARG A 277 10.97 3.32 -3.01
CA ARG A 277 9.77 3.64 -3.80
C ARG A 277 9.52 5.14 -3.76
N LEU A 278 9.15 5.68 -4.90
CA LEU A 278 8.79 7.09 -5.06
C LEU A 278 7.31 7.15 -5.42
N HIS A 279 6.54 7.88 -4.65
CA HIS A 279 5.18 8.22 -5.01
C HIS A 279 5.14 9.66 -5.51
N ILE A 280 4.72 9.86 -6.77
CA ILE A 280 4.58 11.14 -7.43
C ILE A 280 3.12 11.31 -7.82
N ARG A 281 2.44 12.27 -7.19
CA ARG A 281 1.04 12.55 -7.49
C ARG A 281 0.92 13.20 -8.85
N ALA A 282 -0.03 12.76 -9.65
CA ALA A 282 -0.21 13.28 -11.03
C ALA A 282 -0.44 14.80 -11.06
N ARG A 283 -1.04 15.39 -10.03
CA ARG A 283 -1.26 16.85 -9.90
C ARG A 283 0.01 17.64 -9.60
N ASP A 284 1.04 16.98 -9.06
CA ASP A 284 2.32 17.61 -8.71
C ASP A 284 3.31 17.59 -9.87
N VAL A 285 2.90 17.04 -11.03
CA VAL A 285 3.66 17.00 -12.27
C VAL A 285 3.17 18.07 -13.22
N MET A 286 4.00 19.07 -13.46
CA MET A 286 3.77 20.10 -14.49
C MET A 286 4.45 19.67 -15.79
N ILE A 287 3.91 20.10 -16.92
CA ILE A 287 4.50 19.85 -18.25
C ILE A 287 5.01 21.16 -18.84
N ALA A 288 6.27 21.15 -19.27
CA ALA A 288 6.90 22.27 -19.96
C ALA A 288 7.43 21.83 -21.32
N LYS A 289 7.32 22.66 -22.36
CA LYS A 289 7.85 22.37 -23.71
C LYS A 289 9.37 22.49 -23.79
N THR A 290 9.92 23.36 -22.97
CA THR A 290 11.37 23.61 -22.83
C THR A 290 11.76 23.46 -21.38
N ALA A 291 13.00 23.08 -21.10
CA ALA A 291 13.50 22.96 -19.74
C ALA A 291 13.41 24.36 -19.05
N PRO A 292 12.59 24.49 -18.00
CA PRO A 292 12.47 25.75 -17.28
C PRO A 292 13.73 26.02 -16.46
N THR A 293 14.08 27.32 -16.33
CA THR A 293 15.18 27.80 -15.49
C THR A 293 14.65 28.75 -14.43
N GLY A 294 15.37 28.91 -13.32
CA GLY A 294 15.01 29.86 -12.26
C GLY A 294 13.73 29.47 -11.50
N ILE A 295 13.47 28.18 -11.35
CA ILE A 295 12.32 27.66 -10.61
C ILE A 295 12.78 26.88 -9.36
N SER A 296 11.89 26.76 -8.37
CA SER A 296 12.16 26.04 -7.13
C SER A 296 12.00 24.52 -7.22
N ALA A 297 11.53 23.98 -8.36
CA ALA A 297 11.42 22.55 -8.56
C ALA A 297 12.80 21.97 -8.94
N ASN A 298 13.26 21.01 -8.16
CA ASN A 298 14.58 20.38 -8.36
C ASN A 298 14.58 19.29 -9.44
N ASN A 299 13.39 18.75 -9.77
CA ASN A 299 13.25 17.61 -10.66
C ASN A 299 12.62 18.06 -11.98
N VAL A 300 13.45 18.26 -13.00
CA VAL A 300 13.06 18.58 -14.38
C VAL A 300 13.57 17.46 -15.27
N ILE A 301 12.66 16.61 -15.76
CA ILE A 301 13.01 15.35 -16.43
C ILE A 301 12.51 15.37 -17.86
N PRO A 302 13.35 15.04 -18.88
CA PRO A 302 12.91 14.86 -20.24
C PRO A 302 12.02 13.60 -20.35
N VAL A 303 10.86 13.75 -20.98
CA VAL A 303 9.84 12.70 -21.10
C VAL A 303 9.16 12.75 -22.47
N THR A 304 8.54 11.63 -22.85
CA THR A 304 7.74 11.55 -24.09
C THR A 304 6.28 11.27 -23.74
N ILE A 305 5.34 11.99 -24.33
CA ILE A 305 3.91 11.79 -24.15
C ILE A 305 3.47 10.50 -24.88
N THR A 306 2.99 9.52 -24.12
CA THR A 306 2.55 8.22 -24.65
C THR A 306 1.03 8.06 -24.71
N LYS A 307 0.29 8.74 -23.83
CA LYS A 307 -1.18 8.70 -23.80
C LYS A 307 -1.73 10.04 -23.33
N ILE A 308 -2.86 10.45 -23.91
CA ILE A 308 -3.65 11.60 -23.47
C ILE A 308 -5.08 11.13 -23.30
N SER A 309 -5.61 11.16 -22.07
CA SER A 309 -6.98 10.76 -21.73
C SER A 309 -7.81 11.98 -21.38
N GLN A 310 -9.02 12.09 -21.94
CA GLN A 310 -9.92 13.24 -21.78
C GLN A 310 -11.22 12.87 -21.04
N GLU A 311 -11.13 11.89 -20.14
CA GLU A 311 -12.32 11.36 -19.44
C GLU A 311 -12.99 12.37 -18.52
N ASN A 312 -12.25 13.36 -18.03
CA ASN A 312 -12.78 14.41 -17.17
C ASN A 312 -13.14 15.70 -17.95
N ARG A 313 -14.20 16.41 -17.52
CA ARG A 313 -14.64 17.65 -18.18
C ARG A 313 -13.58 18.75 -18.14
N ASP A 314 -12.86 18.91 -17.04
CA ASP A 314 -11.99 20.07 -16.78
C ASP A 314 -10.50 19.72 -16.82
N THR A 315 -10.13 18.46 -16.71
CA THR A 315 -8.75 18.00 -16.65
C THR A 315 -8.44 16.95 -17.72
N VAL A 316 -7.15 16.80 -18.01
CA VAL A 316 -6.58 15.80 -18.92
C VAL A 316 -5.52 15.04 -18.17
N ASP A 317 -5.60 13.72 -18.24
CA ASP A 317 -4.57 12.82 -17.72
C ASP A 317 -3.62 12.45 -18.85
N ILE A 318 -2.33 12.65 -18.59
CA ILE A 318 -1.26 12.44 -19.57
C ILE A 318 -0.27 11.43 -19.02
N SER A 319 -0.03 10.37 -19.79
CA SER A 319 1.03 9.41 -19.50
C SER A 319 2.32 9.83 -20.18
N LEU A 320 3.40 9.83 -19.41
CA LEU A 320 4.72 10.30 -19.78
C LEU A 320 5.72 9.16 -19.62
N CYS A 321 6.41 8.75 -20.68
CA CYS A 321 7.47 7.77 -20.59
C CYS A 321 8.76 8.44 -20.11
N LEU A 322 9.39 7.89 -19.07
CA LEU A 322 10.71 8.27 -18.59
C LEU A 322 11.78 7.67 -19.49
N GLY A 323 12.82 8.45 -19.75
CA GLY A 323 13.92 8.00 -20.63
C GLY A 323 13.66 8.37 -22.08
N HIS A 324 14.72 8.89 -22.69
CA HIS A 324 14.76 9.23 -24.08
C HIS A 324 15.59 8.16 -24.79
N ASP A 325 14.94 7.23 -25.46
CA ASP A 325 15.62 6.39 -26.44
C ASP A 325 15.37 7.00 -27.82
N PRO A 326 16.34 7.74 -28.38
CA PRO A 326 16.20 8.29 -29.72
C PRO A 326 16.22 7.19 -30.80
N ASP A 327 16.71 5.99 -30.46
CA ASP A 327 16.96 4.93 -31.42
C ASP A 327 16.08 3.67 -31.29
N GLY A 328 15.17 3.65 -30.29
CA GLY A 328 14.26 2.50 -30.05
C GLY A 328 14.96 1.20 -29.65
N ARG A 329 16.23 1.25 -29.22
CA ARG A 329 17.06 0.06 -28.95
C ARG A 329 16.96 -0.49 -27.55
N HIS A 330 16.50 0.31 -26.61
CA HIS A 330 16.14 -0.16 -25.26
C HIS A 330 14.62 -0.31 -25.21
N GLN A 331 14.17 -1.52 -25.46
CA GLN A 331 12.88 -1.98 -24.95
C GLN A 331 13.00 -1.90 -23.41
N HIS A 332 12.74 -0.71 -22.84
CA HIS A 332 12.46 -0.63 -21.43
C HIS A 332 11.27 -1.55 -21.21
N ASP A 333 11.45 -2.51 -20.34
CA ASP A 333 10.46 -3.50 -19.96
C ASP A 333 9.19 -2.78 -19.48
N THR A 334 8.35 -2.37 -20.44
CA THR A 334 7.03 -1.78 -20.21
C THR A 334 6.09 -2.80 -19.54
N ALA A 335 6.54 -4.06 -19.48
CA ALA A 335 5.82 -5.14 -18.81
C ALA A 335 5.58 -4.90 -17.31
N ASN A 336 6.39 -4.04 -16.65
CA ASN A 336 6.25 -3.78 -15.20
C ASN A 336 5.74 -2.37 -14.85
N GLY A 337 5.33 -1.52 -15.79
CA GLY A 337 4.79 -0.18 -15.51
C GLY A 337 5.78 0.83 -14.87
N GLN A 338 7.03 0.43 -14.63
CA GLN A 338 8.01 1.17 -13.81
C GLN A 338 8.59 2.43 -14.46
N SER A 339 8.30 2.71 -15.73
CA SER A 339 8.87 3.84 -16.47
C SER A 339 7.85 4.86 -16.94
N VAL A 340 6.62 4.79 -16.46
CA VAL A 340 5.53 5.71 -16.83
C VAL A 340 5.22 6.64 -15.68
N LEU A 341 5.29 7.94 -15.93
CA LEU A 341 4.86 9.00 -15.01
C LEU A 341 3.51 9.55 -15.48
N HIS A 342 2.59 9.79 -14.56
CA HIS A 342 1.30 10.41 -14.87
C HIS A 342 1.29 11.89 -14.48
N ALA A 343 0.73 12.72 -15.34
CA ALA A 343 0.49 14.13 -15.09
C ALA A 343 -0.99 14.45 -15.29
N ARG A 344 -1.57 15.22 -14.36
CA ARG A 344 -2.93 15.75 -14.48
C ARG A 344 -2.89 17.25 -14.59
N ILE A 345 -3.31 17.77 -15.75
CA ILE A 345 -3.33 19.21 -16.03
C ILE A 345 -4.73 19.64 -16.48
N THR A 346 -4.99 20.94 -16.46
CA THR A 346 -6.25 21.46 -16.99
C THR A 346 -6.33 21.27 -18.51
N ARG A 347 -7.54 21.05 -19.03
CA ARG A 347 -7.78 20.96 -20.48
C ARG A 347 -7.28 22.24 -21.21
N TRP A 348 -7.47 23.40 -20.59
CA TRP A 348 -6.98 24.65 -21.12
C TRP A 348 -5.45 24.66 -21.27
N SER A 349 -4.71 24.16 -20.27
CA SER A 349 -3.24 24.06 -20.33
C SER A 349 -2.79 23.11 -21.45
N ALA A 350 -3.44 21.94 -21.58
CA ALA A 350 -3.13 20.98 -22.64
C ALA A 350 -3.33 21.62 -24.04
N HIS A 351 -4.43 22.35 -24.22
CA HIS A 351 -4.76 23.07 -25.45
C HIS A 351 -3.77 24.19 -25.75
N ARG A 352 -3.50 25.06 -24.75
CA ARG A 352 -2.55 26.17 -24.87
C ARG A 352 -1.15 25.69 -25.25
N LEU A 353 -0.71 24.60 -24.65
CA LEU A 353 0.60 23.99 -24.94
C LEU A 353 0.59 23.17 -26.24
N LYS A 354 -0.58 22.94 -26.86
CA LYS A 354 -0.74 22.11 -28.05
C LYS A 354 -0.03 20.75 -27.87
N LEU A 355 -0.36 20.05 -26.76
CA LEU A 355 0.25 18.75 -26.47
C LEU A 355 -0.29 17.66 -27.38
N GLY A 356 0.59 16.78 -27.86
CA GLY A 356 0.26 15.66 -28.74
C GLY A 356 1.02 14.38 -28.39
N LEU A 357 0.53 13.25 -28.87
CA LEU A 357 1.19 11.96 -28.71
C LEU A 357 2.56 11.96 -29.37
N GLY A 358 3.54 11.31 -28.75
CA GLY A 358 4.93 11.25 -29.23
C GLY A 358 5.73 12.53 -29.01
N GLN A 359 5.11 13.58 -28.46
CA GLN A 359 5.80 14.84 -28.23
C GLN A 359 6.79 14.72 -27.07
N LYS A 360 8.00 15.19 -27.28
CA LYS A 360 9.06 15.33 -26.28
C LYS A 360 8.82 16.60 -25.47
N VAL A 361 8.75 16.48 -24.17
CA VAL A 361 8.47 17.57 -23.22
C VAL A 361 9.28 17.36 -21.95
N PHE A 362 9.19 18.29 -21.02
CA PHE A 362 9.78 18.16 -19.68
C PHE A 362 8.69 17.99 -18.64
N ALA A 363 8.82 16.95 -17.81
CA ALA A 363 8.07 16.80 -16.58
C ALA A 363 8.79 17.59 -15.48
N VAL A 364 8.10 18.55 -14.87
CA VAL A 364 8.60 19.34 -13.75
C VAL A 364 7.87 18.86 -12.51
N ILE A 365 8.58 18.19 -11.60
CA ILE A 365 8.01 17.56 -10.41
C ILE A 365 8.31 18.44 -9.21
N LYS A 366 7.25 18.98 -8.59
CA LYS A 366 7.36 19.87 -7.45
C LYS A 366 7.67 19.13 -6.15
N SER A 367 7.03 18.01 -5.92
CA SER A 367 7.21 17.19 -4.72
C SER A 367 7.23 15.71 -5.05
N VAL A 368 8.10 14.99 -4.35
CA VAL A 368 8.23 13.52 -4.42
C VAL A 368 8.14 13.00 -3.01
N THR A 369 7.21 12.08 -2.77
CA THR A 369 7.17 11.34 -1.51
C THR A 369 8.03 10.10 -1.66
N VAL A 370 8.96 9.90 -0.75
CA VAL A 370 9.86 8.74 -0.74
C VAL A 370 9.46 7.84 0.41
N ASP A 371 9.29 6.56 0.12
CA ASP A 371 9.06 5.55 1.14
C ASP A 371 10.39 5.19 1.83
N GLY A 372 10.35 4.96 3.14
CA GLY A 372 11.53 4.56 3.90
C GLY A 372 12.33 5.73 4.49
N GLN A 373 11.69 6.84 4.85
CA GLN A 373 12.29 7.78 5.80
C GLN A 373 12.47 7.08 7.15
N VAL A 374 13.60 6.42 7.32
CA VAL A 374 14.10 6.10 8.66
C VAL A 374 14.54 7.43 9.26
N THR A 375 13.66 8.04 10.05
CA THR A 375 14.12 9.04 11.01
C THR A 375 15.18 8.35 11.87
N ASP A 376 16.39 8.91 11.88
CA ASP A 376 17.43 8.60 12.88
C ASP A 376 16.86 8.90 14.29
N HIS A 377 16.01 8.03 14.79
CA HIS A 377 15.81 7.89 16.21
C HIS A 377 16.80 6.81 16.63
N ALA A 378 17.96 7.30 17.09
CA ALA A 378 18.96 6.52 17.79
C ALA A 378 18.28 5.51 18.72
N ILE A 379 18.59 4.24 18.50
CA ILE A 379 18.52 3.18 19.50
C ILE A 379 19.72 3.35 20.42
#